data_ca9807b6fe8eb7d9238b10700bfd6313
#
_entry.id   ca9807b6fe8eb7d9238b10700bfd6313
#
_cell.length_a   1.000
_cell.length_b   1.000
_cell.length_c   1.000
_cell.angle_alpha   90.00
_cell.angle_beta   90.00
_cell.angle_gamma   90.00
#
_symmetry.space_group_name_H-M   'P 1'
#
loop_
_entity.id
_entity.type
_entity.pdbx_description
1 polymer ?
#
loop_
_entity_poly.entity_id
_entity_poly.type
_entity_poly.pdbx_seq_one_letter_code
_entity_poly.pdbx_strand_id
1 'polypeptide(L)'
;MQLYLKSFDSKKVQKSDSPYHFHRDEKKRLLIQHYGLRADETGRLTILEHHHGQTSDFFSASYSEEWLFLAFDQVKIGIDIEVIKPRNPSLLAKQADELSILWASNRINFYRIWTAKEAILKASNTQNLDLLWQIKLIETKNTSEIVWEVCFDQILIFEWNNQHYEVKSFSYQETIGAVSTIPHQ
;
A
#
# COMPACT_ATOMS: atom_id res chain seq x y z
N MET A 1 13.90 4.12 5.18
CA MET A 1 12.72 4.01 4.28
C MET A 1 12.74 5.13 3.26
N GLN A 2 12.48 4.84 1.99
CA GLN A 2 12.28 5.81 0.91
C GLN A 2 10.91 5.54 0.29
N LEU A 3 10.15 6.61 0.03
CA LEU A 3 8.78 6.53 -0.49
C LEU A 3 8.65 7.36 -1.77
N TYR A 4 7.91 6.85 -2.73
CA TYR A 4 7.61 7.53 -3.99
C TYR A 4 6.14 7.38 -4.32
N LEU A 5 5.45 8.52 -4.48
CA LEU A 5 4.07 8.56 -4.95
C LEU A 5 4.05 9.27 -6.31
N LYS A 6 3.55 8.57 -7.34
CA LYS A 6 3.48 9.10 -8.70
C LYS A 6 2.11 8.89 -9.30
N SER A 7 1.64 9.90 -10.04
CA SER A 7 0.50 9.77 -10.92
C SER A 7 0.93 9.54 -12.37
N PHE A 8 0.13 8.82 -13.13
CA PHE A 8 0.30 8.58 -14.55
C PHE A 8 -0.77 9.32 -15.34
N ASP A 9 -0.39 9.90 -16.49
CA ASP A 9 -1.36 10.53 -17.39
C ASP A 9 -2.28 9.46 -18.01
N SER A 10 -3.52 9.41 -17.54
CA SER A 10 -4.54 8.49 -18.03
C SER A 10 -4.90 8.66 -19.52
N LYS A 11 -4.61 9.85 -20.10
CA LYS A 11 -4.92 10.14 -21.50
C LYS A 11 -4.06 9.36 -22.50
N LYS A 12 -2.89 8.85 -22.10
CA LYS A 12 -2.02 8.02 -22.94
C LYS A 12 -2.49 6.58 -23.09
N VAL A 13 -3.53 6.17 -22.36
CA VAL A 13 -3.95 4.78 -22.21
C VAL A 13 -5.04 4.33 -23.21
N GLN A 14 -5.57 5.22 -24.03
CA GLN A 14 -6.80 4.97 -24.82
C GLN A 14 -6.69 3.96 -25.98
N LYS A 15 -5.62 3.17 -26.11
CA LYS A 15 -5.43 2.29 -27.30
C LYS A 15 -5.27 0.78 -27.02
N SER A 16 -5.57 0.27 -25.84
CA SER A 16 -5.49 -1.18 -25.58
C SER A 16 -6.86 -1.80 -25.35
N ASP A 17 -7.05 -3.05 -25.82
CA ASP A 17 -8.27 -3.82 -25.67
C ASP A 17 -8.64 -4.16 -24.21
N SER A 18 -7.74 -3.88 -23.26
CA SER A 18 -7.98 -3.96 -21.83
C SER A 18 -7.17 -2.91 -21.09
N PRO A 19 -7.79 -1.80 -20.64
CA PRO A 19 -7.11 -0.75 -19.88
C PRO A 19 -6.35 -1.27 -18.65
N TYR A 20 -6.89 -2.30 -17.98
CA TYR A 20 -6.28 -2.91 -16.79
C TYR A 20 -4.91 -3.55 -17.07
N HIS A 21 -4.79 -4.36 -18.12
CA HIS A 21 -3.54 -5.03 -18.47
C HIS A 21 -2.47 -4.04 -18.95
N PHE A 22 -2.88 -3.07 -19.77
CA PHE A 22 -1.97 -2.04 -20.25
C PHE A 22 -1.35 -1.25 -19.09
N HIS A 23 -2.15 -0.80 -18.14
CA HIS A 23 -1.66 -0.07 -16.97
C HIS A 23 -0.69 -0.90 -16.14
N ARG A 24 -0.97 -2.17 -15.94
CA ARG A 24 -0.09 -3.07 -15.19
C ARG A 24 1.26 -3.24 -15.87
N ASP A 25 1.29 -3.48 -17.16
CA ASP A 25 2.52 -3.74 -17.90
C ASP A 25 3.35 -2.45 -18.10
N GLU A 26 2.70 -1.32 -18.33
CA GLU A 26 3.38 -0.03 -18.41
C GLU A 26 3.99 0.38 -17.05
N LYS A 27 3.26 0.21 -15.95
CA LYS A 27 3.78 0.44 -14.59
C LYS A 27 4.98 -0.47 -14.31
N LYS A 28 4.88 -1.75 -14.66
CA LYS A 28 5.99 -2.70 -14.51
C LYS A 28 7.21 -2.29 -15.32
N ARG A 29 7.02 -1.84 -16.56
CA ARG A 29 8.08 -1.32 -17.43
C ARG A 29 8.77 -0.11 -16.82
N LEU A 30 8.00 0.85 -16.31
CA LEU A 30 8.52 2.04 -15.63
C LEU A 30 9.31 1.69 -14.37
N LEU A 31 8.83 0.74 -13.57
CA LEU A 31 9.53 0.25 -12.39
C LEU A 31 10.89 -0.35 -12.75
N ILE A 32 10.96 -1.17 -13.79
CA ILE A 32 12.20 -1.75 -14.27
C ILE A 32 13.16 -0.66 -14.77
N GLN A 33 12.68 0.27 -15.59
CA GLN A 33 13.54 1.27 -16.24
C GLN A 33 14.04 2.35 -15.27
N HIS A 34 13.22 2.80 -14.32
CA HIS A 34 13.55 3.95 -13.48
C HIS A 34 14.05 3.60 -12.08
N TYR A 35 13.76 2.42 -11.60
CA TYR A 35 14.08 2.02 -10.22
C TYR A 35 15.00 0.79 -10.13
N GLY A 36 15.57 0.33 -11.26
CA GLY A 36 16.50 -0.79 -11.26
C GLY A 36 15.88 -2.10 -10.76
N LEU A 37 14.60 -2.30 -11.01
CA LEU A 37 13.92 -3.54 -10.68
C LEU A 37 14.03 -4.54 -11.83
N ARG A 38 14.00 -5.83 -11.52
CA ARG A 38 13.96 -6.92 -12.49
C ARG A 38 12.70 -7.74 -12.28
N ALA A 39 12.08 -8.19 -13.36
CA ALA A 39 11.06 -9.22 -13.28
C ALA A 39 11.73 -10.61 -13.31
N ASP A 40 11.41 -11.47 -12.35
CA ASP A 40 11.78 -12.88 -12.40
C ASP A 40 10.92 -13.65 -13.42
N GLU A 41 11.17 -14.97 -13.56
CA GLU A 41 10.47 -15.85 -14.49
C GLU A 41 8.94 -15.92 -14.22
N THR A 42 8.53 -15.66 -12.99
CA THR A 42 7.11 -15.60 -12.59
C THR A 42 6.49 -14.21 -12.83
N GLY A 43 7.32 -13.25 -13.24
CA GLY A 43 6.92 -11.86 -13.42
C GLY A 43 6.88 -11.04 -12.13
N ARG A 44 7.40 -11.57 -11.00
CA ARG A 44 7.58 -10.85 -9.76
C ARG A 44 8.76 -9.88 -9.89
N LEU A 45 8.60 -8.67 -9.38
CA LEU A 45 9.67 -7.68 -9.37
C LEU A 45 10.62 -7.94 -8.20
N THR A 46 11.92 -7.83 -8.48
CA THR A 46 13.01 -7.91 -7.50
C THR A 46 13.99 -6.75 -7.71
N ILE A 47 14.74 -6.39 -6.69
CA ILE A 47 15.82 -5.39 -6.80
C ILE A 47 16.98 -6.01 -7.57
N LEU A 48 17.43 -5.33 -8.66
CA LEU A 48 18.52 -5.85 -9.50
C LEU A 48 19.90 -5.61 -8.88
N GLU A 49 20.12 -4.40 -8.39
CA GLU A 49 21.36 -3.94 -7.77
C GLU A 49 21.08 -2.65 -6.99
N HIS A 50 21.99 -2.30 -6.09
CA HIS A 50 21.94 -1.03 -5.35
C HIS A 50 22.11 0.15 -6.30
N HIS A 51 21.00 0.63 -6.89
CA HIS A 51 21.01 1.82 -7.73
C HIS A 51 21.22 3.08 -6.87
N HIS A 52 22.20 3.90 -7.26
CA HIS A 52 22.51 5.21 -6.63
C HIS A 52 22.92 5.18 -5.14
N GLY A 53 23.66 4.14 -4.70
CA GLY A 53 24.15 4.06 -3.32
C GLY A 53 23.05 3.70 -2.29
N GLN A 54 21.91 3.22 -2.74
CA GLN A 54 20.83 2.73 -1.88
C GLN A 54 21.16 1.31 -1.39
N THR A 55 21.13 1.12 -0.08
CA THR A 55 21.33 -0.17 0.59
C THR A 55 20.02 -0.84 0.96
N SER A 56 18.97 -0.64 0.17
CA SER A 56 17.64 -1.18 0.47
C SER A 56 17.54 -2.63 0.03
N ASP A 57 17.24 -3.53 0.97
CA ASP A 57 17.13 -4.98 0.71
C ASP A 57 15.69 -5.37 0.36
N PHE A 58 14.73 -4.54 0.70
CA PHE A 58 13.31 -4.81 0.49
C PHE A 58 12.63 -3.66 -0.24
N PHE A 59 11.69 -4.01 -1.09
CA PHE A 59 10.78 -3.05 -1.70
C PHE A 59 9.35 -3.57 -1.70
N SER A 60 8.40 -2.64 -1.77
CA SER A 60 7.00 -2.93 -1.99
C SER A 60 6.42 -1.94 -2.98
N ALA A 61 5.49 -2.40 -3.80
CA ALA A 61 4.81 -1.58 -4.81
C ALA A 61 3.31 -1.82 -4.74
N SER A 62 2.55 -0.75 -4.83
CA SER A 62 1.10 -0.81 -5.00
C SER A 62 0.65 0.22 -6.02
N TYR A 63 -0.47 -0.06 -6.68
CA TYR A 63 -1.05 0.86 -7.65
C TYR A 63 -2.58 0.76 -7.64
N SER A 64 -3.21 1.91 -7.81
CA SER A 64 -4.65 2.03 -7.97
C SER A 64 -4.92 3.11 -9.01
N GLU A 65 -5.60 2.74 -10.09
CA GLU A 65 -5.84 3.60 -11.26
C GLU A 65 -4.56 4.26 -11.80
N GLU A 66 -4.48 5.59 -11.80
CA GLU A 66 -3.31 6.36 -12.23
C GLU A 66 -2.21 6.47 -11.18
N TRP A 67 -2.42 6.01 -9.96
CA TRP A 67 -1.47 6.14 -8.87
C TRP A 67 -0.56 4.93 -8.73
N LEU A 68 0.73 5.20 -8.57
CA LEU A 68 1.75 4.23 -8.19
C LEU A 68 2.38 4.68 -6.88
N PHE A 69 2.43 3.78 -5.91
CA PHE A 69 3.11 3.97 -4.65
C PHE A 69 4.24 2.94 -4.52
N LEU A 70 5.44 3.40 -4.18
CA LEU A 70 6.64 2.59 -4.03
C LEU A 70 7.29 2.86 -2.68
N ALA A 71 7.81 1.82 -2.07
CA ALA A 71 8.65 1.93 -0.87
C ALA A 71 9.88 1.02 -0.98
N PHE A 72 11.00 1.54 -0.47
CA PHE A 72 12.26 0.81 -0.34
C PHE A 72 12.75 0.95 1.10
N ASP A 73 13.22 -0.14 1.71
CA ASP A 73 13.74 -0.13 3.08
C ASP A 73 14.80 -1.24 3.29
N GLN A 74 15.55 -1.14 4.39
CA GLN A 74 16.43 -2.19 4.87
C GLN A 74 15.68 -3.29 5.64
N VAL A 75 14.44 -3.04 6.05
CA VAL A 75 13.56 -4.00 6.69
C VAL A 75 12.40 -4.37 5.76
N LYS A 76 11.79 -5.53 6.01
CA LYS A 76 10.60 -5.95 5.24
C LYS A 76 9.51 -4.90 5.35
N ILE A 77 9.08 -4.40 4.21
CA ILE A 77 8.11 -3.34 4.06
C ILE A 77 6.96 -3.76 3.18
N GLY A 78 5.75 -3.37 3.53
CA GLY A 78 4.57 -3.50 2.70
C GLY A 78 3.86 -2.17 2.57
N ILE A 79 3.37 -1.89 1.38
CA ILE A 79 2.59 -0.68 1.11
C ILE A 79 1.34 -1.03 0.32
N ASP A 80 0.32 -0.21 0.51
CA ASP A 80 -0.86 -0.24 -0.33
C ASP A 80 -1.39 1.15 -0.62
N ILE A 81 -2.06 1.34 -1.76
CA ILE A 81 -2.76 2.56 -2.15
C ILE A 81 -4.04 2.22 -2.88
N GLU A 82 -5.11 2.94 -2.56
CA GLU A 82 -6.41 2.79 -3.20
C GLU A 82 -7.06 4.13 -3.51
N VAL A 83 -7.66 4.23 -4.69
CA VAL A 83 -8.57 5.33 -5.03
C VAL A 83 -9.91 5.08 -4.35
N ILE A 84 -10.46 6.13 -3.70
CA ILE A 84 -11.72 6.05 -2.97
C ILE A 84 -12.87 5.92 -3.97
N LYS A 85 -13.55 4.76 -3.95
CA LYS A 85 -14.70 4.45 -4.81
C LYS A 85 -15.89 3.97 -3.98
N PRO A 86 -17.12 4.02 -4.54
CA PRO A 86 -18.23 3.29 -3.95
C PRO A 86 -17.92 1.80 -3.82
N ARG A 87 -18.14 1.22 -2.64
CA ARG A 87 -17.96 -0.20 -2.36
C ARG A 87 -19.29 -0.83 -1.95
N ASN A 88 -19.37 -2.15 -2.10
CA ASN A 88 -20.53 -2.91 -1.65
C ASN A 88 -20.72 -2.71 -0.13
N PRO A 89 -21.93 -2.34 0.33
CA PRO A 89 -22.22 -2.15 1.75
C PRO A 89 -21.87 -3.37 2.63
N SER A 90 -21.94 -4.59 2.09
CA SER A 90 -21.55 -5.80 2.83
C SER A 90 -20.07 -5.82 3.22
N LEU A 91 -19.18 -5.20 2.45
CA LEU A 91 -17.76 -5.07 2.81
C LEU A 91 -17.56 -4.07 3.95
N LEU A 92 -18.31 -2.96 3.92
CA LEU A 92 -18.30 -1.99 5.02
C LEU A 92 -18.81 -2.62 6.32
N ALA A 93 -19.87 -3.44 6.24
CA ALA A 93 -20.43 -4.14 7.39
C ALA A 93 -19.42 -5.12 8.03
N LYS A 94 -18.58 -5.77 7.25
CA LYS A 94 -17.53 -6.67 7.77
C LYS A 94 -16.46 -5.95 8.60
N GLN A 95 -16.31 -4.63 8.46
CA GLN A 95 -15.37 -3.81 9.23
C GLN A 95 -16.08 -2.89 10.24
N ALA A 96 -17.34 -3.12 10.55
CA ALA A 96 -18.13 -2.21 11.38
C ALA A 96 -17.49 -1.95 12.76
N ASP A 97 -16.98 -2.99 13.42
CA ASP A 97 -16.35 -2.87 14.74
C ASP A 97 -15.07 -2.02 14.67
N GLU A 98 -14.26 -2.20 13.63
CA GLU A 98 -13.02 -1.44 13.42
C GLU A 98 -13.29 0.00 12.99
N LEU A 99 -14.36 0.23 12.21
CA LEU A 99 -14.80 1.57 11.84
C LEU A 99 -15.27 2.37 13.05
N SER A 100 -15.79 1.72 14.09
CA SER A 100 -16.15 2.37 15.35
C SER A 100 -14.95 2.97 16.06
N ILE A 101 -13.77 2.35 15.97
CA ILE A 101 -12.51 2.84 16.54
C ILE A 101 -12.06 4.16 15.85
N LEU A 102 -12.37 4.30 14.58
CA LEU A 102 -12.06 5.52 13.80
C LEU A 102 -13.11 6.63 13.92
N TRP A 103 -14.08 6.48 14.83
CA TRP A 103 -15.15 7.46 15.15
C TRP A 103 -16.04 7.87 13.97
N ALA A 104 -15.88 7.25 12.81
CA ALA A 104 -16.71 7.53 11.66
C ALA A 104 -16.80 6.34 10.70
N SER A 105 -17.99 5.83 10.51
CA SER A 105 -18.31 4.83 9.49
C SER A 105 -18.42 5.48 8.11
N ASN A 106 -17.30 5.89 7.52
CA ASN A 106 -17.25 6.49 6.19
C ASN A 106 -16.30 5.72 5.26
N ARG A 107 -16.35 6.04 3.95
CA ARG A 107 -15.52 5.38 2.94
C ARG A 107 -14.04 5.60 3.15
N ILE A 108 -13.63 6.79 3.61
CA ILE A 108 -12.22 7.12 3.86
C ILE A 108 -11.66 6.15 4.90
N ASN A 109 -12.34 5.99 6.02
CA ASN A 109 -11.91 5.10 7.09
C ASN A 109 -11.94 3.63 6.68
N PHE A 110 -12.91 3.22 5.87
CA PHE A 110 -12.91 1.88 5.27
C PHE A 110 -11.62 1.63 4.48
N TYR A 111 -11.26 2.56 3.59
CA TYR A 111 -10.04 2.42 2.78
C TYR A 111 -8.77 2.50 3.62
N ARG A 112 -8.74 3.30 4.70
CA ARG A 112 -7.61 3.33 5.64
C ARG A 112 -7.36 1.96 6.27
N ILE A 113 -8.42 1.30 6.78
CA ILE A 113 -8.32 -0.03 7.36
C ILE A 113 -7.92 -1.05 6.28
N TRP A 114 -8.53 -0.96 5.12
CA TRP A 114 -8.27 -1.88 4.00
C TRP A 114 -6.82 -1.82 3.55
N THR A 115 -6.33 -0.64 3.15
CA THR A 115 -4.95 -0.45 2.68
C THR A 115 -3.93 -0.79 3.76
N ALA A 116 -4.22 -0.49 5.03
CA ALA A 116 -3.35 -0.83 6.13
C ALA A 116 -3.21 -2.35 6.30
N LYS A 117 -4.30 -3.10 6.22
CA LYS A 117 -4.27 -4.57 6.29
C LYS A 117 -3.55 -5.20 5.10
N GLU A 118 -3.77 -4.69 3.89
CA GLU A 118 -3.03 -5.15 2.71
C GLU A 118 -1.53 -4.83 2.82
N ALA A 119 -1.15 -3.68 3.37
CA ALA A 119 0.25 -3.34 3.64
C ALA A 119 0.88 -4.32 4.64
N ILE A 120 0.17 -4.74 5.71
CA ILE A 120 0.65 -5.77 6.65
C ILE A 120 0.87 -7.10 5.93
N LEU A 121 -0.08 -7.56 5.10
CA LEU A 121 0.07 -8.82 4.36
C LEU A 121 1.26 -8.78 3.40
N LYS A 122 1.46 -7.67 2.69
CA LYS A 122 2.61 -7.48 1.78
C LYS A 122 3.92 -7.47 2.54
N ALA A 123 4.02 -6.78 3.69
CA ALA A 123 5.20 -6.80 4.55
C ALA A 123 5.53 -8.22 5.03
N SER A 124 4.49 -9.01 5.33
CA SER A 124 4.60 -10.42 5.77
C SER A 124 4.82 -11.40 4.61
N ASN A 125 4.98 -10.90 3.37
CA ASN A 125 5.16 -11.70 2.16
C ASN A 125 4.04 -12.73 1.92
N THR A 126 2.80 -12.41 2.29
CA THR A 126 1.62 -13.23 2.01
C THR A 126 0.67 -12.55 1.02
N GLN A 127 0.07 -13.34 0.14
CA GLN A 127 -0.91 -12.87 -0.86
C GLN A 127 -2.33 -13.38 -0.56
N ASN A 128 -2.52 -14.10 0.56
CA ASN A 128 -3.83 -14.63 0.93
C ASN A 128 -4.71 -13.52 1.52
N LEU A 129 -5.60 -12.98 0.71
CA LEU A 129 -6.53 -11.91 1.11
C LEU A 129 -7.59 -12.35 2.15
N ASP A 130 -7.84 -13.65 2.31
CA ASP A 130 -8.75 -14.13 3.35
C ASP A 130 -8.22 -13.83 4.76
N LEU A 131 -6.92 -13.64 4.90
CA LEU A 131 -6.28 -13.25 6.16
C LEU A 131 -6.57 -11.80 6.59
N LEU A 132 -7.05 -10.93 5.68
CA LEU A 132 -7.44 -9.55 6.00
C LEU A 132 -8.45 -9.49 7.16
N TRP A 133 -9.34 -10.49 7.25
CA TRP A 133 -10.37 -10.54 8.28
C TRP A 133 -9.86 -11.01 9.65
N GLN A 134 -8.64 -11.55 9.71
CA GLN A 134 -7.97 -11.94 10.95
C GLN A 134 -7.14 -10.82 11.56
N ILE A 135 -6.75 -9.84 10.74
CA ILE A 135 -6.02 -8.64 11.17
C ILE A 135 -7.02 -7.68 11.81
N LYS A 136 -6.83 -7.31 13.07
CA LYS A 136 -7.76 -6.49 13.85
C LYS A 136 -7.16 -5.15 14.20
N LEU A 137 -7.85 -4.06 13.85
CA LEU A 137 -7.50 -2.73 14.33
C LEU A 137 -7.82 -2.63 15.82
N ILE A 138 -6.85 -2.21 16.62
CA ILE A 138 -7.00 -2.08 18.09
C ILE A 138 -6.87 -0.65 18.58
N GLU A 139 -6.11 0.20 17.87
CA GLU A 139 -5.86 1.59 18.27
C GLU A 139 -5.60 2.47 17.05
N THR A 140 -5.86 3.76 17.18
CA THR A 140 -5.47 4.78 16.20
C THR A 140 -4.92 6.02 16.89
N LYS A 141 -3.95 6.67 16.24
CA LYS A 141 -3.32 7.93 16.69
C LYS A 141 -3.19 8.89 15.52
N ASN A 142 -3.42 10.17 15.76
CA ASN A 142 -3.09 11.19 14.76
C ASN A 142 -1.57 11.41 14.71
N THR A 143 -1.08 11.72 13.53
CA THR A 143 0.32 12.10 13.31
C THR A 143 0.42 13.19 12.25
N SER A 144 1.57 13.84 12.17
CA SER A 144 1.90 14.79 11.09
C SER A 144 3.31 14.51 10.56
N GLU A 145 3.71 13.25 10.59
CA GLU A 145 5.04 12.84 10.14
C GLU A 145 5.15 12.96 8.62
N ILE A 146 6.22 13.59 8.16
CA ILE A 146 6.54 13.69 6.73
C ILE A 146 7.74 12.80 6.44
N VAL A 147 7.58 11.87 5.52
CA VAL A 147 8.67 11.03 5.00
C VAL A 147 8.73 11.23 3.49
N TRP A 148 9.81 11.83 3.02
CA TRP A 148 9.94 12.31 1.65
C TRP A 148 8.79 13.27 1.29
N GLU A 149 8.00 12.97 0.27
CA GLU A 149 6.87 13.82 -0.18
C GLU A 149 5.52 13.35 0.41
N VAL A 150 5.52 12.31 1.26
CA VAL A 150 4.31 11.72 1.84
C VAL A 150 4.10 12.25 3.26
N CYS A 151 2.98 12.92 3.47
CA CYS A 151 2.55 13.38 4.79
C CYS A 151 1.58 12.35 5.38
N PHE A 152 2.03 11.64 6.41
CA PHE A 152 1.17 10.71 7.16
C PHE A 152 0.29 11.48 8.12
N ASP A 153 -0.99 11.14 8.17
CA ASP A 153 -2.00 11.80 9.00
C ASP A 153 -2.52 10.91 10.12
N GLN A 154 -2.35 9.60 10.02
CA GLN A 154 -2.73 8.64 11.05
C GLN A 154 -1.72 7.49 11.20
N ILE A 155 -1.61 7.00 12.44
CA ILE A 155 -0.98 5.74 12.79
C ILE A 155 -2.10 4.81 13.24
N LEU A 156 -2.17 3.63 12.64
CA LEU A 156 -3.11 2.56 12.94
C LEU A 156 -2.36 1.39 13.55
N ILE A 157 -2.83 0.89 14.69
CA ILE A 157 -2.21 -0.25 15.37
C ILE A 157 -3.12 -1.45 15.22
N PHE A 158 -2.57 -2.51 14.64
CA PHE A 158 -3.28 -3.77 14.40
C PHE A 158 -2.68 -4.90 15.22
N GLU A 159 -3.52 -5.85 15.57
CA GLU A 159 -3.12 -7.15 16.13
C GLU A 159 -3.34 -8.24 15.06
N TRP A 160 -2.31 -9.06 14.86
CA TRP A 160 -2.38 -10.26 14.03
C TRP A 160 -1.30 -11.27 14.43
N ASN A 161 -1.68 -12.54 14.56
CA ASN A 161 -0.79 -13.64 15.00
C ASN A 161 -0.01 -13.33 16.29
N ASN A 162 -0.70 -12.73 17.28
CA ASN A 162 -0.13 -12.30 18.57
C ASN A 162 1.01 -11.26 18.43
N GLN A 163 1.04 -10.52 17.34
CA GLN A 163 1.97 -9.42 17.10
C GLN A 163 1.21 -8.13 16.85
N HIS A 164 1.81 -7.01 17.24
CA HIS A 164 1.29 -5.68 16.94
C HIS A 164 2.03 -5.09 15.74
N TYR A 165 1.27 -4.54 14.82
CA TYR A 165 1.75 -3.87 13.62
C TYR A 165 1.38 -2.40 13.67
N GLU A 166 2.38 -1.53 13.62
CA GLU A 166 2.17 -0.10 13.44
C GLU A 166 2.15 0.21 11.94
N VAL A 167 1.06 0.82 11.49
CA VAL A 167 0.85 1.18 10.09
C VAL A 167 0.65 2.67 9.98
N LYS A 168 1.48 3.34 9.21
CA LYS A 168 1.33 4.76 8.89
C LYS A 168 0.41 4.90 7.68
N SER A 169 -0.65 5.69 7.82
CA SER A 169 -1.63 5.97 6.76
C SER A 169 -1.60 7.44 6.37
N PHE A 170 -1.90 7.71 5.12
CA PHE A 170 -2.03 9.04 4.57
C PHE A 170 -3.24 9.14 3.63
N SER A 171 -3.73 10.36 3.46
CA SER A 171 -4.68 10.69 2.40
C SER A 171 -4.06 11.72 1.45
N TYR A 172 -4.24 11.51 0.16
CA TYR A 172 -3.77 12.43 -0.87
C TYR A 172 -4.80 12.47 -2.01
N GLN A 173 -5.41 13.63 -2.23
CA GLN A 173 -6.54 13.80 -3.16
C GLN A 173 -7.65 12.77 -2.88
N GLU A 174 -8.01 11.95 -3.87
CA GLU A 174 -9.01 10.89 -3.74
C GLU A 174 -8.41 9.51 -3.44
N THR A 175 -7.17 9.46 -2.92
CA THR A 175 -6.48 8.22 -2.58
C THR A 175 -6.21 8.10 -1.10
N ILE A 176 -6.17 6.87 -0.63
CA ILE A 176 -5.66 6.49 0.69
C ILE A 176 -4.50 5.54 0.50
N GLY A 177 -3.41 5.78 1.19
CA GLY A 177 -2.26 4.88 1.20
C GLY A 177 -1.84 4.50 2.62
N ALA A 178 -1.12 3.39 2.71
CA ALA A 178 -0.60 2.86 3.96
C ALA A 178 0.78 2.23 3.79
N VAL A 179 1.59 2.32 4.84
CA VAL A 179 2.92 1.72 4.94
C VAL A 179 3.01 0.94 6.24
N SER A 180 3.40 -0.33 6.13
CA SER A 180 3.68 -1.22 7.27
C SER A 180 5.09 -1.79 7.17
N THR A 181 5.78 -1.88 8.30
CA THR A 181 7.00 -2.67 8.46
C THR A 181 6.72 -3.84 9.39
N ILE A 182 7.50 -4.93 9.24
CA ILE A 182 7.41 -6.03 10.21
C ILE A 182 8.01 -5.58 11.53
N PRO A 183 7.34 -5.83 12.68
CA PRO A 183 7.90 -5.54 13.98
C PRO A 183 9.26 -6.24 14.15
N HIS A 184 10.25 -5.53 14.71
CA HIS A 184 11.51 -6.17 15.11
C HIS A 184 11.19 -7.17 16.25
N GLN A 185 11.59 -8.41 16.03
CA GLN A 185 11.54 -9.46 17.06
C GLN A 185 12.57 -9.21 18.14
#